data_3225ed149a8fd792c413500c9b76787c
#
_entry.id   3225ed149a8fd792c413500c9b76787c
#
_cell.length_a   1.000
_cell.length_b   1.000
_cell.length_c   1.000
_cell.angle_alpha   90.00
_cell.angle_beta   90.00
_cell.angle_gamma   90.00
#
_symmetry.space_group_name_H-M   'P 1'
#
loop_
_entity.id
_entity.type
_entity.pdbx_description
1 polymer ?
#
loop_
_entity_poly.entity_id
_entity_poly.type
_entity_poly.pdbx_seq_one_letter_code
_entity_poly.pdbx_strand_id
1 'polypeptide(L)'
;ASLVLFDFNTNKKEEKKLKKVTVAEVAHTIFYAPQYVAIEKGYFKDYGIDIDLTLTAGADKVTAAVLSKDADIGFCGSEATIYVYNGGEKDYLKTFAQLTQKDGTFLVSRKEYKYFKLDDLKGQTIIGDRAGGMPEMTFEYALKQNGIDPKKDVSIDTSVAFPAMSGAFIGGQGDFVTLFEPNATEIEQEGYGHVVASVGELGGVVPYTSYSARKNYINN
;
A
#
# COMPACT_ATOMS: atom_id res chain seq x y z
N ALA A 1 55.72 -44.53 -18.73
CA ALA A 1 54.58 -44.11 -17.88
C ALA A 1 54.17 -42.71 -18.30
N SER A 2 52.96 -42.58 -18.95
CA SER A 2 52.43 -41.29 -19.42
C SER A 2 51.45 -40.80 -18.38
N LEU A 3 51.69 -39.63 -17.77
CA LEU A 3 50.84 -39.01 -16.82
C LEU A 3 49.77 -38.24 -17.61
N VAL A 4 48.51 -38.66 -17.51
CA VAL A 4 47.37 -37.92 -18.04
C VAL A 4 46.92 -36.95 -16.94
N LEU A 5 47.18 -35.67 -17.14
CA LEU A 5 46.64 -34.60 -16.30
C LEU A 5 45.18 -34.35 -16.73
N PHE A 6 44.24 -34.71 -15.85
CA PHE A 6 42.85 -34.29 -16.01
C PHE A 6 42.75 -32.82 -15.60
N ASP A 7 42.51 -31.96 -16.58
CA ASP A 7 42.19 -30.56 -16.39
C ASP A 7 40.73 -30.47 -15.94
N PHE A 8 40.48 -30.31 -14.63
CA PHE A 8 39.18 -30.00 -14.08
C PHE A 8 38.87 -28.53 -14.39
N ASN A 9 38.31 -28.31 -15.57
CA ASN A 9 37.77 -27.02 -15.94
C ASN A 9 36.50 -26.80 -15.12
N THR A 10 36.63 -26.31 -13.88
CA THR A 10 35.54 -25.81 -13.07
C THR A 10 35.00 -24.55 -13.75
N ASN A 11 33.94 -24.70 -14.54
CA ASN A 11 33.09 -23.59 -14.96
C ASN A 11 32.61 -22.88 -13.70
N LYS A 12 33.38 -21.95 -13.15
CA LYS A 12 32.88 -20.93 -12.24
C LYS A 12 31.87 -20.13 -13.05
N LYS A 13 30.57 -20.40 -12.86
CA LYS A 13 29.52 -19.42 -13.20
C LYS A 13 29.98 -18.12 -12.56
N GLU A 14 30.33 -17.11 -13.36
CA GLU A 14 30.52 -15.76 -12.84
C GLU A 14 29.25 -15.39 -12.07
N GLU A 15 29.36 -15.21 -10.77
CA GLU A 15 28.27 -14.69 -9.96
C GLU A 15 27.94 -13.30 -10.51
N LYS A 16 26.78 -13.19 -11.17
CA LYS A 16 26.31 -11.94 -11.72
C LYS A 16 26.19 -10.94 -10.57
N LYS A 17 27.02 -9.90 -10.57
CA LYS A 17 27.00 -8.87 -9.52
C LYS A 17 25.63 -8.20 -9.54
N LEU A 18 24.81 -8.45 -8.52
CA LEU A 18 23.48 -7.88 -8.41
C LEU A 18 23.58 -6.41 -8.02
N LYS A 19 22.75 -5.56 -8.64
CA LYS A 19 22.56 -4.16 -8.23
C LYS A 19 21.59 -4.13 -7.07
N LYS A 20 22.03 -3.68 -5.90
CA LYS A 20 21.14 -3.47 -4.75
C LYS A 20 20.22 -2.28 -5.02
N VAL A 21 18.93 -2.45 -4.79
CA VAL A 21 17.90 -1.42 -4.91
C VAL A 21 17.07 -1.42 -3.64
N THR A 22 17.07 -0.32 -2.93
CA THR A 22 16.27 -0.15 -1.71
C THR A 22 14.88 0.36 -2.07
N VAL A 23 13.84 -0.38 -1.65
CA VAL A 23 12.43 -0.03 -1.84
C VAL A 23 11.80 0.26 -0.50
N ALA A 24 11.30 1.49 -0.32
CA ALA A 24 10.49 1.87 0.84
C ALA A 24 9.03 1.55 0.58
N GLU A 25 8.47 0.57 1.30
CA GLU A 25 7.04 0.22 1.21
C GLU A 25 6.22 0.86 2.34
N VAL A 26 5.02 1.32 2.01
CA VAL A 26 4.14 2.04 2.95
C VAL A 26 3.54 1.15 4.03
N ALA A 27 3.35 -0.12 3.74
CA ALA A 27 2.78 -1.12 4.64
C ALA A 27 3.27 -2.52 4.24
N HIS A 28 3.42 -3.42 5.21
CA HIS A 28 3.65 -4.82 4.94
C HIS A 28 2.33 -5.58 5.06
N THR A 29 1.73 -5.97 3.93
CA THR A 29 0.37 -6.51 3.89
C THR A 29 0.21 -7.51 2.75
N ILE A 30 -0.70 -8.49 2.92
CA ILE A 30 -1.07 -9.44 1.87
C ILE A 30 -1.59 -8.74 0.59
N PHE A 31 -2.04 -7.51 0.69
CA PHE A 31 -2.45 -6.68 -0.44
C PHE A 31 -1.32 -6.49 -1.46
N TYR A 32 -0.07 -6.63 -1.03
CA TYR A 32 1.14 -6.52 -1.86
C TYR A 32 1.79 -7.88 -2.16
N ALA A 33 1.06 -8.98 -1.98
CA ALA A 33 1.57 -10.34 -2.20
C ALA A 33 2.31 -10.54 -3.54
N PRO A 34 1.90 -9.96 -4.68
CA PRO A 34 2.65 -10.11 -5.93
C PRO A 34 4.09 -9.61 -5.85
N GLN A 35 4.35 -8.51 -5.11
CA GLN A 35 5.71 -7.99 -4.87
C GLN A 35 6.54 -9.00 -4.08
N TYR A 36 5.99 -9.55 -3.00
CA TYR A 36 6.71 -10.50 -2.16
C TYR A 36 7.00 -11.80 -2.90
N VAL A 37 6.05 -12.30 -3.68
CA VAL A 37 6.25 -13.47 -4.54
C VAL A 37 7.37 -13.22 -5.55
N ALA A 38 7.43 -12.04 -6.16
CA ALA A 38 8.48 -11.70 -7.11
C ALA A 38 9.87 -11.65 -6.46
N ILE A 39 9.96 -11.15 -5.22
CA ILE A 39 11.20 -11.12 -4.45
C ILE A 39 11.62 -12.55 -4.08
N GLU A 40 10.74 -13.33 -3.46
CA GLU A 40 11.02 -14.69 -2.96
C GLU A 40 11.33 -15.68 -4.10
N LYS A 41 10.67 -15.54 -5.25
CA LYS A 41 10.95 -16.37 -6.43
C LYS A 41 12.21 -15.94 -7.18
N GLY A 42 12.85 -14.84 -6.77
CA GLY A 42 14.09 -14.36 -7.38
C GLY A 42 13.89 -13.68 -8.74
N TYR A 43 12.69 -13.29 -9.11
CA TYR A 43 12.43 -12.68 -10.42
C TYR A 43 13.23 -11.38 -10.63
N PHE A 44 13.45 -10.59 -9.60
CA PHE A 44 14.32 -9.42 -9.68
C PHE A 44 15.79 -9.81 -9.88
N LYS A 45 16.25 -10.89 -9.23
CA LYS A 45 17.63 -11.40 -9.37
C LYS A 45 17.92 -11.89 -10.78
N ASP A 46 16.93 -12.44 -11.48
CA ASP A 46 17.06 -12.83 -12.89
C ASP A 46 17.42 -11.64 -13.77
N TYR A 47 16.96 -10.44 -13.40
CA TYR A 47 17.29 -9.17 -14.06
C TYR A 47 18.50 -8.45 -13.46
N GLY A 48 19.22 -9.08 -12.54
CA GLY A 48 20.44 -8.53 -11.94
C GLY A 48 20.16 -7.52 -10.81
N ILE A 49 18.98 -7.57 -10.21
CA ILE A 49 18.54 -6.67 -9.13
C ILE A 49 18.36 -7.47 -7.84
N ASP A 50 18.91 -6.94 -6.74
CA ASP A 50 18.69 -7.43 -5.39
C ASP A 50 17.86 -6.38 -4.62
N ILE A 51 16.63 -6.74 -4.25
CA ILE A 51 15.71 -5.83 -3.55
C ILE A 51 15.98 -5.85 -2.05
N ASP A 52 16.22 -4.65 -1.51
CA ASP A 52 16.26 -4.39 -0.07
C ASP A 52 14.95 -3.67 0.29
N LEU A 53 13.98 -4.43 0.82
CA LEU A 53 12.65 -3.92 1.13
C LEU A 53 12.61 -3.38 2.56
N THR A 54 12.23 -2.12 2.73
CA THR A 54 12.13 -1.45 4.03
C THR A 54 10.72 -0.95 4.29
N LEU A 55 10.16 -1.29 5.47
CA LEU A 55 8.86 -0.78 5.89
C LEU A 55 8.98 0.68 6.34
N THR A 56 8.20 1.55 5.73
CA THR A 56 8.16 3.00 5.99
C THR A 56 6.71 3.44 6.11
N ALA A 57 6.15 3.34 7.31
CA ALA A 57 4.72 3.54 7.55
C ALA A 57 4.27 4.99 7.30
N GLY A 58 3.52 5.19 6.22
CA GLY A 58 3.00 6.47 5.76
C GLY A 58 3.59 6.92 4.42
N ALA A 59 2.74 7.29 3.47
CA ALA A 59 3.16 7.69 2.12
C ALA A 59 4.06 8.94 2.12
N ASP A 60 3.84 9.86 3.05
CA ASP A 60 4.68 11.03 3.30
C ASP A 60 6.11 10.65 3.74
N LYS A 61 6.23 9.62 4.58
CA LYS A 61 7.52 9.10 5.02
C LYS A 61 8.23 8.31 3.90
N VAL A 62 7.47 7.55 3.09
CA VAL A 62 8.01 6.89 1.91
C VAL A 62 8.61 7.91 0.95
N THR A 63 7.86 8.97 0.61
CA THR A 63 8.38 10.02 -0.29
C THR A 63 9.57 10.75 0.31
N ALA A 64 9.57 11.03 1.62
CA ALA A 64 10.71 11.63 2.31
C ALA A 64 11.97 10.74 2.22
N ALA A 65 11.85 9.41 2.43
CA ALA A 65 12.96 8.48 2.31
C ALA A 65 13.55 8.45 0.88
N VAL A 66 12.68 8.54 -0.14
CA VAL A 66 13.15 8.58 -1.54
C VAL A 66 13.83 9.92 -1.86
N LEU A 67 13.30 11.04 -1.37
CA LEU A 67 13.89 12.36 -1.59
C LEU A 67 15.22 12.53 -0.86
N SER A 68 15.36 11.99 0.36
CA SER A 68 16.62 11.99 1.13
C SER A 68 17.66 11.02 0.57
N LYS A 69 17.28 10.12 -0.36
CA LYS A 69 18.10 9.04 -0.92
C LYS A 69 18.36 7.86 0.04
N ASP A 70 17.60 7.76 1.12
CA ASP A 70 17.61 6.58 2.00
C ASP A 70 16.95 5.38 1.31
N ALA A 71 16.06 5.65 0.34
CA ALA A 71 15.53 4.64 -0.57
C ALA A 71 15.67 5.09 -2.03
N ASP A 72 15.84 4.14 -2.94
CA ASP A 72 15.86 4.37 -4.38
C ASP A 72 14.47 4.51 -4.96
N ILE A 73 13.55 3.67 -4.49
CA ILE A 73 12.19 3.53 -4.97
C ILE A 73 11.21 3.65 -3.81
N GLY A 74 10.14 4.42 -4.00
CA GLY A 74 8.99 4.47 -3.12
C GLY A 74 7.85 3.61 -3.66
N PHE A 75 7.24 2.83 -2.77
CA PHE A 75 6.07 2.02 -3.05
C PHE A 75 4.94 2.40 -2.10
N CYS A 76 4.03 3.24 -2.58
CA CYS A 76 2.92 3.81 -1.83
C CYS A 76 1.80 4.28 -2.76
N GLY A 77 0.79 4.93 -2.21
CA GLY A 77 -0.28 5.56 -2.97
C GLY A 77 0.28 6.59 -3.98
N SER A 78 -0.28 6.60 -5.17
CA SER A 78 0.20 7.46 -6.28
C SER A 78 0.01 8.96 -5.99
N GLU A 79 -0.92 9.33 -5.11
CA GLU A 79 -1.19 10.72 -4.69
C GLU A 79 0.05 11.41 -4.11
N ALA A 80 0.89 10.65 -3.42
CA ALA A 80 2.08 11.18 -2.76
C ALA A 80 3.05 11.86 -3.74
N THR A 81 3.16 11.34 -4.97
CA THR A 81 4.00 11.96 -6.01
C THR A 81 3.45 13.30 -6.47
N ILE A 82 2.13 13.47 -6.46
CA ILE A 82 1.45 14.73 -6.80
C ILE A 82 1.73 15.78 -5.72
N TYR A 83 1.66 15.40 -4.45
CA TYR A 83 1.98 16.31 -3.34
C TYR A 83 3.43 16.79 -3.38
N VAL A 84 4.37 15.88 -3.67
CA VAL A 84 5.80 16.24 -3.81
C VAL A 84 6.00 17.22 -4.98
N TYR A 85 5.36 16.99 -6.12
CA TYR A 85 5.44 17.86 -7.28
C TYR A 85 4.85 19.25 -6.98
N ASN A 86 3.67 19.30 -6.39
CA ASN A 86 2.99 20.55 -6.03
C ASN A 86 3.73 21.33 -4.93
N GLY A 87 4.50 20.63 -4.09
CA GLY A 87 5.40 21.22 -3.10
C GLY A 87 6.62 21.92 -3.69
N GLY A 88 6.81 21.84 -5.01
CA GLY A 88 7.90 22.54 -5.72
C GLY A 88 9.23 21.79 -5.74
N GLU A 89 9.26 20.49 -5.36
CA GLU A 89 10.49 19.69 -5.40
C GLU A 89 10.99 19.56 -6.85
N LYS A 90 12.27 19.92 -7.07
CA LYS A 90 12.86 19.90 -8.43
C LYS A 90 13.20 18.49 -8.91
N ASP A 91 13.68 17.64 -7.98
CA ASP A 91 13.94 16.21 -8.23
C ASP A 91 12.73 15.36 -7.79
N TYR A 92 11.54 15.80 -8.22
CA TYR A 92 10.26 15.19 -7.87
C TYR A 92 10.19 13.72 -8.26
N LEU A 93 9.26 13.00 -7.65
CA LEU A 93 9.04 11.59 -7.92
C LEU A 93 8.21 11.39 -9.19
N LYS A 94 8.64 10.44 -10.00
CA LYS A 94 7.89 9.95 -11.17
C LYS A 94 7.39 8.54 -10.89
N THR A 95 6.10 8.34 -11.04
CA THR A 95 5.49 7.01 -11.04
C THR A 95 5.83 6.30 -12.35
N PHE A 96 6.32 5.07 -12.28
CA PHE A 96 6.73 4.28 -13.45
C PHE A 96 6.09 2.90 -13.54
N ALA A 97 5.50 2.40 -12.44
CA ALA A 97 4.80 1.13 -12.43
C ALA A 97 3.65 1.14 -11.40
N GLN A 98 2.66 0.30 -11.61
CA GLN A 98 1.50 0.14 -10.74
C GLN A 98 1.39 -1.33 -10.32
N LEU A 99 1.08 -1.57 -9.04
CA LEU A 99 0.81 -2.92 -8.53
C LEU A 99 -0.69 -3.16 -8.34
N THR A 100 -1.38 -2.25 -7.66
CA THR A 100 -2.80 -2.42 -7.30
C THR A 100 -3.68 -1.44 -8.07
N GLN A 101 -4.86 -1.92 -8.50
CA GLN A 101 -5.77 -1.20 -9.41
C GLN A 101 -7.10 -0.83 -8.75
N LYS A 102 -7.27 -1.17 -7.47
CA LYS A 102 -8.44 -0.84 -6.64
C LYS A 102 -7.98 -0.61 -5.23
N ASP A 103 -8.85 0.02 -4.44
CA ASP A 103 -8.67 0.08 -3.00
C ASP A 103 -8.68 -1.33 -2.40
N GLY A 104 -7.77 -1.59 -1.48
CA GLY A 104 -7.65 -2.88 -0.79
C GLY A 104 -8.33 -2.93 0.56
N THR A 105 -9.05 -1.86 0.96
CA THR A 105 -9.71 -1.81 2.25
C THR A 105 -11.12 -2.41 2.20
N PHE A 106 -11.52 -2.92 3.36
CA PHE A 106 -12.85 -3.38 3.64
C PHE A 106 -13.48 -2.50 4.70
N LEU A 107 -14.77 -2.22 4.53
CA LEU A 107 -15.57 -1.53 5.52
C LEU A 107 -16.05 -2.55 6.55
N VAL A 108 -15.66 -2.33 7.80
CA VAL A 108 -16.00 -3.18 8.95
C VAL A 108 -16.97 -2.41 9.83
N SER A 109 -18.13 -3.00 10.12
CA SER A 109 -19.14 -2.45 10.99
C SER A 109 -19.06 -3.03 12.39
N ARG A 110 -19.35 -2.23 13.41
CA ARG A 110 -19.53 -2.70 14.80
C ARG A 110 -20.80 -3.50 14.98
N LYS A 111 -21.83 -3.18 14.21
CA LYS A 111 -23.14 -3.85 14.26
C LYS A 111 -23.23 -4.87 13.13
N GLU A 112 -23.94 -5.95 13.38
CA GLU A 112 -24.33 -6.90 12.35
C GLU A 112 -25.43 -6.30 11.47
N TYR A 113 -25.28 -6.45 10.14
CA TYR A 113 -26.28 -6.07 9.15
C TYR A 113 -26.71 -7.31 8.36
N LYS A 114 -28.01 -7.62 8.41
CA LYS A 114 -28.57 -8.68 7.55
C LYS A 114 -28.43 -8.35 6.06
N TYR A 115 -28.61 -7.08 5.73
CA TYR A 115 -28.45 -6.52 4.37
C TYR A 115 -27.89 -5.11 4.52
N PHE A 116 -26.59 -4.96 4.42
CA PHE A 116 -25.94 -3.66 4.48
C PHE A 116 -26.20 -2.86 3.20
N LYS A 117 -26.51 -1.58 3.35
CA LYS A 117 -26.62 -0.59 2.27
C LYS A 117 -25.74 0.60 2.62
N LEU A 118 -25.18 1.27 1.61
CA LEU A 118 -24.36 2.46 1.87
C LEU A 118 -25.11 3.57 2.61
N ASP A 119 -26.42 3.68 2.43
CA ASP A 119 -27.25 4.62 3.21
C ASP A 119 -27.20 4.37 4.73
N ASP A 120 -26.84 3.17 5.18
CA ASP A 120 -26.67 2.85 6.59
C ASP A 120 -25.48 3.59 7.24
N LEU A 121 -24.59 4.16 6.42
CA LEU A 121 -23.50 5.01 6.88
C LEU A 121 -23.93 6.41 7.29
N LYS A 122 -25.10 6.87 6.85
CA LYS A 122 -25.56 8.24 7.15
C LYS A 122 -25.70 8.46 8.64
N GLY A 123 -25.09 9.54 9.13
CA GLY A 123 -25.04 9.87 10.56
C GLY A 123 -24.05 9.06 11.38
N GLN A 124 -23.29 8.16 10.77
CA GLN A 124 -22.31 7.30 11.45
C GLN A 124 -20.90 7.91 11.43
N THR A 125 -20.08 7.46 12.39
CA THR A 125 -18.67 7.79 12.46
C THR A 125 -17.84 6.63 11.91
N ILE A 126 -17.01 6.91 10.91
CA ILE A 126 -16.12 5.95 10.27
C ILE A 126 -14.68 6.31 10.60
N ILE A 127 -13.92 5.40 11.22
CA ILE A 127 -12.47 5.56 11.32
C ILE A 127 -11.91 5.35 9.91
N GLY A 128 -11.47 6.46 9.30
CA GLY A 128 -10.78 6.47 8.02
C GLY A 128 -9.27 6.52 8.22
N ASP A 129 -8.53 6.45 7.14
CA ASP A 129 -7.09 6.64 7.14
C ASP A 129 -6.74 8.14 7.18
N ARG A 130 -5.45 8.45 7.12
CA ARG A 130 -4.92 9.81 7.12
C ARG A 130 -5.60 10.69 6.06
N ALA A 131 -6.01 11.90 6.45
CA ALA A 131 -6.60 12.88 5.54
C ALA A 131 -5.71 13.13 4.31
N GLY A 132 -6.30 13.02 3.12
CA GLY A 132 -5.62 13.16 1.84
C GLY A 132 -4.70 11.98 1.48
N GLY A 133 -4.74 10.87 2.22
CA GLY A 133 -4.12 9.61 1.84
C GLY A 133 -4.98 8.84 0.84
N MET A 134 -4.37 7.93 0.10
CA MET A 134 -5.09 7.16 -0.93
C MET A 134 -6.33 6.42 -0.37
N PRO A 135 -6.26 5.72 0.79
CA PRO A 135 -7.43 5.02 1.32
C PRO A 135 -8.58 5.98 1.66
N GLU A 136 -8.30 7.09 2.31
CA GLU A 136 -9.34 8.06 2.69
C GLU A 136 -9.97 8.71 1.45
N MET A 137 -9.15 9.14 0.48
CA MET A 137 -9.64 9.76 -0.75
C MET A 137 -10.47 8.79 -1.61
N THR A 138 -10.07 7.51 -1.70
CA THR A 138 -10.82 6.50 -2.45
C THR A 138 -12.12 6.14 -1.75
N PHE A 139 -12.14 6.12 -0.43
CA PHE A 139 -13.37 5.94 0.33
C PHE A 139 -14.33 7.12 0.12
N GLU A 140 -13.87 8.37 0.25
CA GLU A 140 -14.69 9.54 -0.09
C GLU A 140 -15.21 9.49 -1.53
N TYR A 141 -14.36 9.10 -2.46
CA TYR A 141 -14.76 8.94 -3.87
C TYR A 141 -15.85 7.89 -4.02
N ALA A 142 -15.68 6.72 -3.38
CA ALA A 142 -16.69 5.66 -3.39
C ALA A 142 -18.03 6.12 -2.84
N LEU A 143 -18.04 6.88 -1.73
CA LEU A 143 -19.24 7.47 -1.16
C LEU A 143 -19.92 8.41 -2.15
N LYS A 144 -19.17 9.33 -2.76
CA LYS A 144 -19.68 10.30 -3.75
C LYS A 144 -20.31 9.61 -4.96
N GLN A 145 -19.65 8.56 -5.49
CA GLN A 145 -20.17 7.78 -6.63
C GLN A 145 -21.50 7.09 -6.31
N ASN A 146 -21.77 6.84 -5.05
CA ASN A 146 -22.98 6.18 -4.57
C ASN A 146 -23.99 7.16 -3.91
N GLY A 147 -23.82 8.47 -4.15
CA GLY A 147 -24.79 9.49 -3.75
C GLY A 147 -24.71 9.92 -2.27
N ILE A 148 -23.62 9.60 -1.57
CA ILE A 148 -23.37 10.01 -0.19
C ILE A 148 -22.36 11.15 -0.17
N ASP A 149 -22.70 12.27 0.46
CA ASP A 149 -21.78 13.38 0.68
C ASP A 149 -20.89 13.09 1.90
N PRO A 150 -19.57 12.84 1.71
CA PRO A 150 -18.69 12.47 2.81
C PRO A 150 -18.48 13.58 3.85
N LYS A 151 -18.88 14.82 3.52
CA LYS A 151 -18.75 15.97 4.43
C LYS A 151 -20.04 16.30 5.18
N LYS A 152 -21.17 15.76 4.75
CA LYS A 152 -22.49 16.08 5.33
C LYS A 152 -23.19 14.86 5.89
N ASP A 153 -23.09 13.74 5.19
CA ASP A 153 -23.87 12.56 5.50
C ASP A 153 -23.19 11.63 6.49
N VAL A 154 -21.84 11.69 6.59
CA VAL A 154 -21.03 10.83 7.47
C VAL A 154 -19.98 11.67 8.21
N SER A 155 -19.39 11.09 9.27
CA SER A 155 -18.23 11.64 9.96
C SER A 155 -17.05 10.72 9.73
N ILE A 156 -16.06 11.15 8.92
CA ILE A 156 -14.82 10.38 8.70
C ILE A 156 -13.77 10.89 9.68
N ASP A 157 -13.40 10.05 10.64
CA ASP A 157 -12.32 10.34 11.59
C ASP A 157 -10.96 9.97 10.99
N THR A 158 -10.17 10.96 10.65
CA THR A 158 -8.83 10.83 10.08
C THR A 158 -7.71 11.06 11.10
N SER A 159 -8.05 11.16 12.39
CA SER A 159 -7.09 11.45 13.46
C SER A 159 -6.33 10.22 13.96
N VAL A 160 -6.86 9.01 13.69
CA VAL A 160 -6.27 7.74 14.12
C VAL A 160 -5.18 7.33 13.15
N ALA A 161 -3.96 7.12 13.66
CA ALA A 161 -2.84 6.66 12.83
C ALA A 161 -3.09 5.25 12.29
N PHE A 162 -2.69 5.00 11.05
CA PHE A 162 -2.90 3.72 10.34
C PHE A 162 -2.63 2.48 11.19
N PRO A 163 -1.49 2.32 11.90
CA PRO A 163 -1.23 1.13 12.72
C PRO A 163 -2.14 0.98 13.93
N ALA A 164 -2.84 2.06 14.33
CA ALA A 164 -3.68 2.08 15.51
C ALA A 164 -5.19 1.88 15.21
N MET A 165 -5.59 1.86 13.95
CA MET A 165 -7.01 1.87 13.56
C MET A 165 -7.78 0.66 14.07
N SER A 166 -7.21 -0.56 13.95
CA SER A 166 -7.82 -1.78 14.49
C SER A 166 -8.02 -1.70 16.00
N GLY A 167 -6.99 -1.29 16.74
CA GLY A 167 -7.05 -1.14 18.19
C GLY A 167 -8.05 -0.07 18.63
N ALA A 168 -8.13 1.06 17.93
CA ALA A 168 -9.10 2.11 18.20
C ALA A 168 -10.55 1.61 18.01
N PHE A 169 -10.78 0.88 16.92
CA PHE A 169 -12.09 0.28 16.66
C PHE A 169 -12.45 -0.77 17.73
N ILE A 170 -11.57 -1.69 18.08
CA ILE A 170 -11.77 -2.66 19.17
C ILE A 170 -12.05 -1.93 20.50
N GLY A 171 -11.33 -0.84 20.76
CA GLY A 171 -11.50 0.01 21.93
C GLY A 171 -12.81 0.82 21.99
N GLY A 172 -13.67 0.72 20.97
CA GLY A 172 -14.99 1.34 20.94
C GLY A 172 -15.10 2.65 20.17
N GLN A 173 -14.03 3.11 19.49
CA GLN A 173 -14.11 4.28 18.62
C GLN A 173 -14.77 3.94 17.29
N GLY A 174 -15.57 4.87 16.78
CA GLY A 174 -16.29 4.75 15.50
C GLY A 174 -17.37 3.67 15.47
N ASP A 175 -18.30 3.83 14.57
CA ASP A 175 -19.34 2.84 14.25
C ASP A 175 -18.84 1.86 13.17
N PHE A 176 -17.96 2.39 12.31
CA PHE A 176 -17.29 1.67 11.22
C PHE A 176 -15.80 1.99 11.19
N VAL A 177 -15.04 1.14 10.53
CA VAL A 177 -13.63 1.36 10.21
C VAL A 177 -13.30 0.81 8.83
N THR A 178 -12.37 1.44 8.11
CA THR A 178 -11.81 0.89 6.87
C THR A 178 -10.49 0.21 7.20
N LEU A 179 -10.35 -1.07 6.87
CA LEU A 179 -9.15 -1.87 7.18
C LEU A 179 -8.72 -2.70 5.97
N PHE A 180 -7.41 -2.84 5.82
CA PHE A 180 -6.83 -3.84 4.93
C PHE A 180 -6.90 -5.24 5.52
N GLU A 181 -6.75 -6.27 4.67
CA GLU A 181 -6.49 -7.62 5.14
C GLU A 181 -5.04 -7.78 5.63
N PRO A 182 -4.78 -8.58 6.68
CA PRO A 182 -5.70 -9.51 7.35
C PRO A 182 -6.55 -8.87 8.45
N ASN A 183 -6.34 -7.61 8.81
CA ASN A 183 -6.95 -6.97 9.98
C ASN A 183 -8.49 -6.93 9.94
N ALA A 184 -9.07 -6.78 8.74
CA ALA A 184 -10.53 -6.80 8.59
C ALA A 184 -11.10 -8.18 8.98
N THR A 185 -10.51 -9.24 8.47
CA THR A 185 -10.90 -10.62 8.80
C THR A 185 -10.62 -10.95 10.28
N GLU A 186 -9.49 -10.52 10.83
CA GLU A 186 -9.14 -10.74 12.24
C GLU A 186 -10.20 -10.15 13.18
N ILE A 187 -10.59 -8.89 12.97
CA ILE A 187 -11.65 -8.23 13.76
C ILE A 187 -12.97 -9.01 13.69
N GLU A 188 -13.33 -9.52 12.52
CA GLU A 188 -14.55 -10.31 12.36
C GLU A 188 -14.45 -11.66 13.07
N GLN A 189 -13.33 -12.37 12.93
CA GLN A 189 -13.12 -13.66 13.61
C GLN A 189 -13.07 -13.54 15.11
N GLU A 190 -12.55 -12.45 15.64
CA GLU A 190 -12.51 -12.16 17.07
C GLU A 190 -13.86 -11.61 17.62
N GLY A 191 -14.83 -11.37 16.76
CA GLY A 191 -16.18 -10.95 17.15
C GLY A 191 -16.31 -9.47 17.50
N TYR A 192 -15.35 -8.63 17.10
CA TYR A 192 -15.38 -7.18 17.33
C TYR A 192 -16.13 -6.41 16.26
N GLY A 193 -16.37 -7.01 15.09
CA GLY A 193 -17.05 -6.35 13.99
C GLY A 193 -17.44 -7.33 12.87
N HIS A 194 -18.02 -6.78 11.82
CA HIS A 194 -18.51 -7.51 10.65
C HIS A 194 -18.06 -6.84 9.37
N VAL A 195 -17.43 -7.57 8.48
CA VAL A 195 -17.06 -7.06 7.14
C VAL A 195 -18.34 -6.90 6.32
N VAL A 196 -18.66 -5.68 5.92
CA VAL A 196 -19.94 -5.36 5.24
C VAL A 196 -19.78 -4.95 3.79
N ALA A 197 -18.61 -4.43 3.36
CA ALA A 197 -18.37 -4.01 1.99
C ALA A 197 -16.89 -3.97 1.63
N SER A 198 -16.57 -4.11 0.35
CA SER A 198 -15.24 -3.80 -0.22
C SER A 198 -15.24 -2.37 -0.76
N VAL A 199 -14.35 -1.53 -0.24
CA VAL A 199 -14.20 -0.15 -0.73
C VAL A 199 -13.73 -0.14 -2.20
N GLY A 200 -12.87 -1.10 -2.57
CA GLY A 200 -12.41 -1.23 -3.95
C GLY A 200 -13.50 -1.61 -4.95
N GLU A 201 -14.51 -2.37 -4.53
CA GLU A 201 -15.67 -2.64 -5.39
C GLU A 201 -16.57 -1.42 -5.53
N LEU A 202 -16.74 -0.66 -4.45
CA LEU A 202 -17.56 0.56 -4.45
C LEU A 202 -16.92 1.70 -5.25
N GLY A 203 -15.61 1.87 -5.16
CA GLY A 203 -14.85 2.95 -5.81
C GLY A 203 -14.37 2.62 -7.23
N GLY A 204 -14.32 1.33 -7.59
CA GLY A 204 -13.86 0.89 -8.92
C GLY A 204 -12.35 1.00 -9.12
N VAL A 205 -11.93 1.10 -10.40
CA VAL A 205 -10.52 1.09 -10.79
C VAL A 205 -9.88 2.46 -10.54
N VAL A 206 -8.78 2.47 -9.80
CA VAL A 206 -7.94 3.63 -9.52
C VAL A 206 -6.46 3.23 -9.51
N PRO A 207 -5.51 4.12 -9.83
CA PRO A 207 -4.07 3.82 -9.73
C PRO A 207 -3.63 3.86 -8.26
N TYR A 208 -3.98 2.81 -7.51
CA TYR A 208 -3.95 2.84 -6.05
C TYR A 208 -2.54 2.80 -5.48
N THR A 209 -1.81 1.67 -5.61
CA THR A 209 -0.42 1.59 -5.15
C THR A 209 0.53 1.46 -6.33
N SER A 210 1.56 2.29 -6.33
CA SER A 210 2.49 2.43 -7.43
C SER A 210 3.93 2.54 -6.96
N TYR A 211 4.84 2.25 -7.89
CA TYR A 211 6.28 2.47 -7.73
C TYR A 211 6.68 3.81 -8.31
N SER A 212 7.45 4.57 -7.56
CA SER A 212 7.97 5.85 -7.97
C SER A 212 9.43 6.00 -7.58
N ALA A 213 10.17 6.79 -8.34
CA ALA A 213 11.56 7.14 -8.05
C ALA A 213 11.82 8.60 -8.42
N ARG A 214 12.89 9.17 -7.88
CA ARG A 214 13.29 10.53 -8.23
C ARG A 214 13.55 10.65 -9.72
N LYS A 215 13.17 11.78 -10.30
CA LYS A 215 13.38 12.10 -11.71
C LYS A 215 14.84 11.86 -12.15
N ASN A 216 15.80 12.31 -11.35
CA ASN A 216 17.21 12.15 -11.66
C ASN A 216 17.68 10.69 -11.55
N TYR A 217 17.08 9.89 -10.68
CA TYR A 217 17.38 8.46 -10.57
C TYR A 217 16.92 7.69 -11.82
N ILE A 218 15.75 8.04 -12.36
CA ILE A 218 15.19 7.38 -13.57
C ILE A 218 15.98 7.77 -14.84
N ASN A 219 16.52 8.97 -14.87
CA ASN A 219 17.20 9.50 -16.07
C ASN A 219 18.67 9.08 -16.17
N ASN A 220 19.24 8.44 -15.13
CA ASN A 220 20.62 7.95 -15.09
C ASN A 220 20.68 6.42 -15.16
#